data_cec72b512ca63ca3101f10a88472582a
#
_entry.id   cec72b512ca63ca3101f10a88472582a
#
_cell.length_a   1.000
_cell.length_b   1.000
_cell.length_c   1.000
_cell.angle_alpha   90.00
_cell.angle_beta   90.00
_cell.angle_gamma   90.00
#
_symmetry.space_group_name_H-M   'P 1'
#
loop_
_entity.id
_entity.type
_entity.pdbx_description
1 polymer ?
#
loop_
_entity_poly.entity_id
_entity_poly.type
_entity_poly.pdbx_seq_one_letter_code
_entity_poly.pdbx_strand_id
1 'polypeptide(L)'
;LVSGKLKHLDYPALAKEKLGISHIEYWSKPFADKHTDKKYVRELANRTVGEGMKNVLILVDISNELDSKDAKQRSRSVEEHKAWVDCASQLGCAAIRVNCRSGGNREENLLNAVEGMRSICDYAQSSKVKVVIEPHGGYSSDPDWLLAVMKKLNHPSAGILPDFNNFGRFDRYDGVRRTLPYAPAVCAKALNFDNKGIETHTDFFRMMKIIYKSEFSGVISIEFEGHDLNPIAGSLKTKALLQKAFDAMTE
;
A
#
# COMPACT_ATOMS: atom_id res chain seq x y z
N LEU A 1 -9.37 6.20 13.95
CA LEU A 1 -10.46 5.88 13.02
C LEU A 1 -11.27 4.66 13.52
N VAL A 2 -10.70 3.48 13.55
CA VAL A 2 -11.40 2.24 13.92
C VAL A 2 -11.97 2.28 15.35
N SER A 3 -11.29 2.96 16.28
CA SER A 3 -11.77 3.15 17.66
C SER A 3 -12.92 4.16 17.79
N GLY A 4 -13.38 4.78 16.71
CA GLY A 4 -14.42 5.81 16.72
C GLY A 4 -14.01 7.18 17.27
N LYS A 5 -12.77 7.36 17.74
CA LYS A 5 -12.28 8.62 18.30
C LYS A 5 -12.10 9.72 17.25
N LEU A 6 -11.94 9.36 15.98
CA LEU A 6 -11.82 10.26 14.84
C LEU A 6 -12.83 9.85 13.77
N LYS A 7 -13.61 10.79 13.28
CA LYS A 7 -14.48 10.56 12.11
C LYS A 7 -13.60 10.43 10.86
N HIS A 8 -13.91 9.47 10.00
CA HIS A 8 -13.09 9.22 8.80
C HIS A 8 -13.00 10.45 7.87
N LEU A 9 -14.06 11.24 7.76
CA LEU A 9 -14.06 12.48 6.97
C LEU A 9 -13.14 13.58 7.54
N ASP A 10 -12.75 13.51 8.82
CA ASP A 10 -11.84 14.48 9.44
C ASP A 10 -10.37 14.05 9.35
N TYR A 11 -10.12 12.84 8.80
CA TYR A 11 -8.76 12.29 8.65
C TYR A 11 -7.85 13.15 7.76
N PRO A 12 -8.29 13.70 6.61
CA PRO A 12 -7.45 14.59 5.80
C PRO A 12 -6.95 15.81 6.58
N ALA A 13 -7.85 16.52 7.26
CA ALA A 13 -7.49 17.71 8.05
C ALA A 13 -6.51 17.37 9.18
N LEU A 14 -6.76 16.27 9.91
CA LEU A 14 -5.86 15.81 10.97
C LEU A 14 -4.48 15.45 10.41
N ALA A 15 -4.41 14.72 9.30
CA ALA A 15 -3.16 14.32 8.68
C ALA A 15 -2.35 15.55 8.22
N LYS A 16 -3.02 16.55 7.65
CA LYS A 16 -2.40 17.82 7.27
C LYS A 16 -1.88 18.57 8.47
N GLU A 17 -2.73 18.78 9.48
CA GLU A 17 -2.40 19.56 10.69
C GLU A 17 -1.27 18.89 11.50
N LYS A 18 -1.40 17.59 11.77
CA LYS A 18 -0.48 16.90 12.70
C LYS A 18 0.78 16.37 12.03
N LEU A 19 0.72 15.96 10.77
CA LEU A 19 1.85 15.34 10.08
C LEU A 19 2.48 16.26 9.03
N GLY A 20 1.80 17.31 8.59
CA GLY A 20 2.30 18.23 7.57
C GLY A 20 2.63 17.54 6.25
N ILE A 21 1.81 16.56 5.85
CA ILE A 21 1.98 15.81 4.61
C ILE A 21 1.17 16.42 3.46
N SER A 22 1.56 16.12 2.23
CA SER A 22 0.88 16.57 1.00
C SER A 22 0.19 15.43 0.25
N HIS A 23 0.39 14.19 0.66
CA HIS A 23 -0.19 13.00 0.05
C HIS A 23 -0.79 12.12 1.13
N ILE A 24 -1.90 11.44 0.84
CA ILE A 24 -2.63 10.63 1.82
C ILE A 24 -3.05 9.30 1.20
N GLU A 25 -2.98 8.26 1.99
CA GLU A 25 -3.48 6.93 1.69
C GLU A 25 -4.61 6.56 2.65
N TYR A 26 -5.50 5.69 2.21
CA TYR A 26 -6.65 5.27 2.98
C TYR A 26 -6.61 3.78 3.27
N TRP A 27 -6.99 3.40 4.46
CA TRP A 27 -7.28 2.02 4.78
C TRP A 27 -8.78 1.75 4.61
N SER A 28 -9.15 0.63 3.98
CA SER A 28 -10.54 0.30 3.65
C SER A 28 -11.45 0.17 4.87
N LYS A 29 -10.96 -0.38 5.98
CA LYS A 29 -11.81 -0.70 7.16
C LYS A 29 -12.61 0.47 7.72
N PRO A 30 -12.08 1.70 7.88
CA PRO A 30 -12.83 2.82 8.44
C PRO A 30 -14.07 3.24 7.64
N PHE A 31 -14.17 2.85 6.37
CA PHE A 31 -15.28 3.24 5.49
C PHE A 31 -15.77 2.10 4.58
N ALA A 32 -15.60 0.86 5.02
CA ALA A 32 -16.03 -0.32 4.28
C ALA A 32 -17.55 -0.35 4.01
N ASP A 33 -18.34 0.27 4.86
CA ASP A 33 -19.79 0.43 4.70
C ASP A 33 -20.19 1.67 3.86
N LYS A 34 -19.23 2.50 3.45
CA LYS A 34 -19.42 3.78 2.74
C LYS A 34 -18.73 3.88 1.39
N HIS A 35 -17.85 2.93 1.04
CA HIS A 35 -17.02 3.01 -0.17
C HIS A 35 -17.85 3.04 -1.48
N THR A 36 -19.09 2.53 -1.46
CA THR A 36 -20.02 2.60 -2.59
C THR A 36 -20.96 3.81 -2.54
N ASP A 37 -20.99 4.57 -1.43
CA ASP A 37 -21.75 5.81 -1.32
C ASP A 37 -21.02 6.95 -2.05
N LYS A 38 -21.47 7.26 -3.27
CA LYS A 38 -20.88 8.30 -4.11
C LYS A 38 -20.83 9.68 -3.48
N LYS A 39 -21.79 10.02 -2.61
CA LYS A 39 -21.80 11.33 -1.91
C LYS A 39 -20.70 11.36 -0.85
N TYR A 40 -20.58 10.29 -0.08
CA TYR A 40 -19.55 10.15 0.93
C TYR A 40 -18.14 10.17 0.32
N VAL A 41 -17.92 9.39 -0.72
CA VAL A 41 -16.61 9.32 -1.40
C VAL A 41 -16.22 10.68 -2.00
N ARG A 42 -17.18 11.38 -2.61
CA ARG A 42 -16.95 12.75 -3.12
C ARG A 42 -16.63 13.74 -2.02
N GLU A 43 -17.34 13.67 -0.89
CA GLU A 43 -17.07 14.54 0.26
C GLU A 43 -15.65 14.30 0.79
N LEU A 44 -15.22 13.04 0.92
CA LEU A 44 -13.87 12.70 1.33
C LEU A 44 -12.81 13.25 0.36
N ALA A 45 -13.04 13.10 -0.95
CA ALA A 45 -12.17 13.66 -1.98
C ALA A 45 -12.06 15.19 -1.87
N ASN A 46 -13.21 15.88 -1.71
CA ASN A 46 -13.25 17.34 -1.57
C ASN A 46 -12.50 17.81 -0.32
N ARG A 47 -12.60 17.11 0.79
CA ARG A 47 -11.86 17.44 2.02
C ARG A 47 -10.36 17.32 1.82
N THR A 48 -9.90 16.25 1.16
CA THR A 48 -8.47 16.08 0.87
C THR A 48 -7.94 17.19 -0.03
N VAL A 49 -8.66 17.52 -1.09
CA VAL A 49 -8.30 18.61 -2.00
C VAL A 49 -8.37 19.96 -1.29
N GLY A 50 -9.36 20.18 -0.42
CA GLY A 50 -9.49 21.38 0.39
C GLY A 50 -8.32 21.65 1.33
N GLU A 51 -7.66 20.57 1.81
CA GLU A 51 -6.42 20.65 2.59
C GLU A 51 -5.15 20.79 1.71
N GLY A 52 -5.30 20.92 0.39
CA GLY A 52 -4.18 21.00 -0.55
C GLY A 52 -3.40 19.69 -0.67
N MET A 53 -4.03 18.55 -0.42
CA MET A 53 -3.41 17.24 -0.48
C MET A 53 -3.90 16.43 -1.70
N LYS A 54 -3.14 15.37 -2.04
CA LYS A 54 -3.48 14.41 -3.09
C LYS A 54 -3.76 13.03 -2.49
N ASN A 55 -4.77 12.36 -3.01
CA ASN A 55 -5.05 10.96 -2.71
C ASN A 55 -4.10 10.06 -3.50
N VAL A 56 -3.51 9.06 -2.88
CA VAL A 56 -2.50 8.17 -3.49
C VAL A 56 -3.10 6.81 -3.80
N LEU A 57 -3.52 6.08 -2.78
CA LEU A 57 -4.08 4.75 -2.92
C LEU A 57 -5.01 4.38 -1.76
N ILE A 58 -5.74 3.29 -1.95
CA ILE A 58 -6.53 2.63 -0.90
C ILE A 58 -5.92 1.27 -0.60
N LEU A 59 -5.56 1.05 0.66
CA LEU A 59 -5.14 -0.25 1.20
C LEU A 59 -6.41 -1.09 1.45
N VAL A 60 -6.72 -2.02 0.54
CA VAL A 60 -7.95 -2.82 0.61
C VAL A 60 -7.70 -4.09 1.40
N ASP A 61 -8.38 -4.19 2.55
CA ASP A 61 -8.42 -5.40 3.37
C ASP A 61 -9.83 -5.97 3.36
N ILE A 62 -10.01 -7.07 2.64
CA ILE A 62 -11.23 -7.86 2.61
C ILE A 62 -10.93 -9.31 3.02
N SER A 63 -11.98 -10.08 3.34
CA SER A 63 -11.82 -11.44 3.87
C SER A 63 -11.47 -12.48 2.82
N ASN A 64 -11.79 -12.22 1.55
CA ASN A 64 -11.51 -13.14 0.45
C ASN A 64 -10.19 -12.76 -0.22
N GLU A 65 -9.34 -13.77 -0.47
CA GLU A 65 -8.04 -13.55 -1.10
C GLU A 65 -8.12 -13.77 -2.62
N LEU A 66 -7.42 -12.91 -3.38
CA LEU A 66 -7.36 -13.01 -4.84
C LEU A 66 -6.62 -14.26 -5.35
N ASP A 67 -5.78 -14.84 -4.51
CA ASP A 67 -5.00 -16.04 -4.77
C ASP A 67 -5.60 -17.32 -4.13
N SER A 68 -6.86 -17.26 -3.66
CA SER A 68 -7.53 -18.42 -3.06
C SER A 68 -7.59 -19.60 -4.05
N LYS A 69 -7.31 -20.82 -3.56
CA LYS A 69 -7.50 -22.07 -4.32
C LYS A 69 -8.98 -22.32 -4.68
N ASP A 70 -9.91 -21.81 -3.89
CA ASP A 70 -11.34 -21.87 -4.16
C ASP A 70 -11.72 -20.81 -5.21
N ALA A 71 -12.08 -21.26 -6.41
CA ALA A 71 -12.47 -20.38 -7.51
C ALA A 71 -13.68 -19.51 -7.18
N LYS A 72 -14.62 -19.96 -6.34
CA LYS A 72 -15.77 -19.15 -5.91
C LYS A 72 -15.34 -18.02 -4.99
N GLN A 73 -14.40 -18.29 -4.07
CA GLN A 73 -13.82 -17.25 -3.22
C GLN A 73 -13.01 -16.25 -4.05
N ARG A 74 -12.18 -16.70 -5.01
CA ARG A 74 -11.47 -15.79 -5.93
C ARG A 74 -12.44 -14.88 -6.70
N SER A 75 -13.50 -15.47 -7.27
CA SER A 75 -14.52 -14.69 -8.00
C SER A 75 -15.20 -13.65 -7.11
N ARG A 76 -15.57 -13.99 -5.86
CA ARG A 76 -16.11 -13.02 -4.91
C ARG A 76 -15.11 -11.91 -4.57
N SER A 77 -13.86 -12.28 -4.34
CA SER A 77 -12.79 -11.32 -4.10
C SER A 77 -12.65 -10.34 -5.27
N VAL A 78 -12.70 -10.82 -6.51
CA VAL A 78 -12.67 -9.98 -7.71
C VAL A 78 -13.82 -8.97 -7.70
N GLU A 79 -15.07 -9.42 -7.45
CA GLU A 79 -16.24 -8.53 -7.43
C GLU A 79 -16.17 -7.49 -6.30
N GLU A 80 -15.72 -7.89 -5.12
CA GLU A 80 -15.52 -6.96 -4.00
C GLU A 80 -14.47 -5.89 -4.32
N HIS A 81 -13.35 -6.28 -4.93
CA HIS A 81 -12.30 -5.32 -5.31
C HIS A 81 -12.72 -4.37 -6.44
N LYS A 82 -13.61 -4.75 -7.35
CA LYS A 82 -14.13 -3.84 -8.38
C LYS A 82 -14.80 -2.61 -7.77
N ALA A 83 -15.58 -2.78 -6.70
CA ALA A 83 -16.19 -1.67 -5.99
C ALA A 83 -15.13 -0.74 -5.35
N TRP A 84 -13.99 -1.28 -4.92
CA TRP A 84 -12.86 -0.49 -4.42
C TRP A 84 -12.09 0.23 -5.55
N VAL A 85 -11.99 -0.36 -6.73
CA VAL A 85 -11.47 0.34 -7.94
C VAL A 85 -12.31 1.55 -8.26
N ASP A 86 -13.66 1.40 -8.24
CA ASP A 86 -14.59 2.52 -8.49
C ASP A 86 -14.44 3.61 -7.42
N CYS A 87 -14.33 3.21 -6.15
CA CYS A 87 -14.08 4.13 -5.05
C CYS A 87 -12.75 4.87 -5.23
N ALA A 88 -11.68 4.18 -5.55
CA ALA A 88 -10.35 4.76 -5.79
C ALA A 88 -10.38 5.76 -6.96
N SER A 89 -11.02 5.39 -8.07
CA SER A 89 -11.21 6.27 -9.22
C SER A 89 -11.97 7.56 -8.82
N GLN A 90 -13.05 7.44 -8.05
CA GLN A 90 -13.84 8.59 -7.60
C GLN A 90 -13.09 9.47 -6.58
N LEU A 91 -12.25 8.88 -5.73
CA LEU A 91 -11.35 9.59 -4.81
C LEU A 91 -10.21 10.31 -5.54
N GLY A 92 -9.89 9.90 -6.78
CA GLY A 92 -8.70 10.34 -7.49
C GLY A 92 -7.42 9.65 -7.02
N CYS A 93 -7.53 8.44 -6.47
CA CYS A 93 -6.39 7.60 -6.15
C CYS A 93 -5.82 6.95 -7.43
N ALA A 94 -4.49 6.84 -7.48
CA ALA A 94 -3.79 6.21 -8.61
C ALA A 94 -3.78 4.68 -8.51
N ALA A 95 -4.06 4.10 -7.34
CA ALA A 95 -3.99 2.65 -7.14
C ALA A 95 -4.95 2.17 -6.04
N ILE A 96 -5.22 0.86 -6.05
CA ILE A 96 -5.63 0.10 -4.88
C ILE A 96 -4.55 -0.93 -4.53
N ARG A 97 -4.30 -1.17 -3.26
CA ARG A 97 -3.47 -2.29 -2.79
C ARG A 97 -4.37 -3.47 -2.46
N VAL A 98 -3.98 -4.63 -2.94
CA VAL A 98 -4.66 -5.91 -2.70
C VAL A 98 -3.73 -6.88 -1.97
N ASN A 99 -4.31 -7.88 -1.30
CA ASN A 99 -3.58 -8.94 -0.64
C ASN A 99 -3.63 -10.24 -1.46
N CYS A 100 -2.52 -11.00 -1.40
CA CYS A 100 -2.39 -12.36 -1.89
C CYS A 100 -1.65 -13.16 -0.81
N ARG A 101 -2.39 -13.66 0.19
CA ARG A 101 -1.83 -14.28 1.40
C ARG A 101 -2.20 -15.75 1.55
N SER A 102 -2.88 -16.32 0.57
CA SER A 102 -3.23 -17.74 0.61
C SER A 102 -1.98 -18.61 0.59
N GLY A 103 -2.09 -19.76 1.19
CA GLY A 103 -1.03 -20.78 1.19
C GLY A 103 -1.28 -21.88 0.16
N GLY A 104 -0.70 -23.07 0.42
CA GLY A 104 -0.89 -24.26 -0.40
C GLY A 104 0.28 -24.52 -1.35
N ASN A 105 0.01 -25.12 -2.51
CA ASN A 105 1.04 -25.36 -3.53
C ASN A 105 1.47 -24.02 -4.16
N ARG A 106 2.78 -23.79 -4.24
CA ARG A 106 3.34 -22.51 -4.71
C ARG A 106 2.98 -22.19 -6.16
N GLU A 107 3.03 -23.17 -7.03
CA GLU A 107 2.75 -22.98 -8.46
C GLU A 107 1.26 -22.76 -8.71
N GLU A 108 0.41 -23.55 -8.07
CA GLU A 108 -1.05 -23.36 -8.10
C GLU A 108 -1.45 -22.00 -7.56
N ASN A 109 -0.89 -21.59 -6.41
CA ASN A 109 -1.14 -20.28 -5.83
C ASN A 109 -0.71 -19.14 -6.75
N LEU A 110 0.45 -19.27 -7.41
CA LEU A 110 0.90 -18.30 -8.42
C LEU A 110 -0.12 -18.15 -9.56
N LEU A 111 -0.64 -19.27 -10.08
CA LEU A 111 -1.63 -19.25 -11.17
C LEU A 111 -2.96 -18.62 -10.71
N ASN A 112 -3.40 -18.95 -9.50
CA ASN A 112 -4.60 -18.34 -8.91
C ASN A 112 -4.45 -16.84 -8.73
N ALA A 113 -3.30 -16.38 -8.24
CA ALA A 113 -3.00 -14.94 -8.10
C ALA A 113 -3.01 -14.22 -9.46
N VAL A 114 -2.41 -14.83 -10.49
CA VAL A 114 -2.41 -14.28 -11.85
C VAL A 114 -3.84 -14.18 -12.39
N GLU A 115 -4.68 -15.19 -12.19
CA GLU A 115 -6.09 -15.18 -12.62
C GLU A 115 -6.89 -14.09 -11.92
N GLY A 116 -6.84 -14.04 -10.59
CA GLY A 116 -7.54 -13.03 -9.79
C GLY A 116 -7.08 -11.61 -10.12
N MET A 117 -5.77 -11.39 -10.18
CA MET A 117 -5.18 -10.10 -10.54
C MET A 117 -5.56 -9.65 -11.95
N ARG A 118 -5.53 -10.55 -12.94
CA ARG A 118 -5.92 -10.23 -14.32
C ARG A 118 -7.32 -9.67 -14.38
N SER A 119 -8.27 -10.39 -13.75
CA SER A 119 -9.68 -9.99 -13.76
C SER A 119 -9.92 -8.58 -13.20
N ILE A 120 -9.17 -8.19 -12.16
CA ILE A 120 -9.28 -6.84 -11.59
C ILE A 120 -8.50 -5.81 -12.41
N CYS A 121 -7.32 -6.16 -12.91
CA CYS A 121 -6.53 -5.26 -13.75
C CYS A 121 -7.25 -4.91 -15.04
N ASP A 122 -7.91 -5.89 -15.70
CA ASP A 122 -8.75 -5.66 -16.88
C ASP A 122 -9.88 -4.67 -16.56
N TYR A 123 -10.56 -4.84 -15.40
CA TYR A 123 -11.61 -3.91 -14.96
C TYR A 123 -11.06 -2.51 -14.68
N ALA A 124 -9.93 -2.42 -13.97
CA ALA A 124 -9.33 -1.16 -13.53
C ALA A 124 -8.72 -0.34 -14.69
N GLN A 125 -8.45 -0.97 -15.84
CA GLN A 125 -7.73 -0.34 -16.95
C GLN A 125 -8.44 0.91 -17.48
N SER A 126 -9.76 0.88 -17.60
CA SER A 126 -10.55 2.01 -18.10
C SER A 126 -10.53 3.23 -17.17
N SER A 127 -10.43 3.00 -15.85
CA SER A 127 -10.36 4.04 -14.83
C SER A 127 -8.95 4.52 -14.55
N LYS A 128 -7.92 3.93 -15.19
CA LYS A 128 -6.50 4.21 -14.98
C LYS A 128 -6.01 3.99 -13.54
N VAL A 129 -6.74 3.18 -12.75
CA VAL A 129 -6.35 2.77 -11.41
C VAL A 129 -5.43 1.56 -11.51
N LYS A 130 -4.28 1.60 -10.86
CA LYS A 130 -3.40 0.42 -10.73
C LYS A 130 -3.89 -0.51 -9.64
N VAL A 131 -3.64 -1.80 -9.81
CA VAL A 131 -3.87 -2.83 -8.80
C VAL A 131 -2.51 -3.37 -8.37
N VAL A 132 -2.13 -3.11 -7.13
CA VAL A 132 -0.80 -3.44 -6.64
C VAL A 132 -0.85 -4.48 -5.54
N ILE A 133 0.01 -5.50 -5.63
CA ILE A 133 0.19 -6.50 -4.57
C ILE A 133 1.23 -5.95 -3.58
N GLU A 134 0.91 -5.98 -2.29
CA GLU A 134 1.88 -5.73 -1.23
C GLU A 134 2.51 -7.05 -0.75
N PRO A 135 3.82 -7.09 -0.44
CA PRO A 135 4.37 -8.14 0.41
C PRO A 135 3.68 -8.08 1.78
N HIS A 136 2.79 -9.04 2.09
CA HIS A 136 1.97 -8.97 3.31
C HIS A 136 1.66 -10.36 3.90
N GLY A 137 2.65 -11.24 3.91
CA GLY A 137 2.52 -12.63 4.37
C GLY A 137 2.25 -13.62 3.23
N GLY A 138 2.27 -14.92 3.56
CA GLY A 138 2.16 -15.97 2.56
C GLY A 138 3.26 -15.88 1.49
N TYR A 139 2.92 -16.23 0.27
CA TYR A 139 3.86 -16.14 -0.87
C TYR A 139 4.13 -14.70 -1.31
N SER A 140 3.26 -13.73 -1.00
CA SER A 140 3.50 -12.33 -1.37
C SER A 140 4.72 -11.73 -0.67
N SER A 141 5.19 -12.31 0.46
CA SER A 141 6.45 -11.91 1.08
C SER A 141 7.71 -12.38 0.33
N ASP A 142 7.59 -13.28 -0.66
CA ASP A 142 8.68 -13.79 -1.47
C ASP A 142 8.87 -12.93 -2.74
N PRO A 143 9.99 -12.21 -2.89
CA PRO A 143 10.24 -11.38 -4.07
C PRO A 143 10.22 -12.17 -5.38
N ASP A 144 10.70 -13.44 -5.37
CA ASP A 144 10.69 -14.28 -6.57
C ASP A 144 9.26 -14.62 -7.01
N TRP A 145 8.37 -14.86 -6.04
CA TRP A 145 6.98 -15.11 -6.34
C TRP A 145 6.28 -13.86 -6.89
N LEU A 146 6.48 -12.69 -6.27
CA LEU A 146 5.92 -11.42 -6.75
C LEU A 146 6.34 -11.11 -8.20
N LEU A 147 7.64 -11.26 -8.48
CA LEU A 147 8.15 -11.01 -9.83
C LEU A 147 7.64 -12.04 -10.84
N ALA A 148 7.46 -13.30 -10.43
CA ALA A 148 6.86 -14.32 -11.27
C ALA A 148 5.38 -14.01 -11.59
N VAL A 149 4.61 -13.49 -10.61
CA VAL A 149 3.23 -12.99 -10.85
C VAL A 149 3.28 -11.86 -11.86
N MET A 150 4.10 -10.82 -11.67
CA MET A 150 4.18 -9.67 -12.59
C MET A 150 4.57 -10.11 -14.00
N LYS A 151 5.56 -10.98 -14.14
CA LYS A 151 6.01 -11.50 -15.44
C LYS A 151 4.91 -12.28 -16.16
N LYS A 152 4.18 -13.14 -15.44
CA LYS A 152 3.12 -13.98 -16.01
C LYS A 152 1.85 -13.17 -16.31
N LEU A 153 1.53 -12.20 -15.47
CA LEU A 153 0.39 -11.31 -15.65
C LEU A 153 0.61 -10.34 -16.82
N ASN A 154 1.78 -9.72 -16.89
CA ASN A 154 2.20 -8.77 -17.94
C ASN A 154 1.09 -7.79 -18.32
N HIS A 155 0.57 -7.05 -17.33
CA HIS A 155 -0.57 -6.16 -17.50
C HIS A 155 -0.24 -4.71 -17.09
N PRO A 156 -0.62 -3.69 -17.87
CA PRO A 156 -0.23 -2.30 -17.59
C PRO A 156 -0.83 -1.73 -16.29
N SER A 157 -1.98 -2.24 -15.84
CA SER A 157 -2.59 -1.83 -14.57
C SER A 157 -2.04 -2.58 -13.36
N ALA A 158 -1.19 -3.60 -13.54
CA ALA A 158 -0.60 -4.35 -12.43
C ALA A 158 0.62 -3.65 -11.86
N GLY A 159 0.87 -3.88 -10.56
CA GLY A 159 2.08 -3.39 -9.90
C GLY A 159 2.33 -4.06 -8.56
N ILE A 160 3.33 -3.57 -7.86
CA ILE A 160 3.72 -4.00 -6.51
C ILE A 160 3.79 -2.75 -5.63
N LEU A 161 3.39 -2.87 -4.36
CA LEU A 161 3.63 -1.89 -3.31
C LEU A 161 4.73 -2.44 -2.39
N PRO A 162 6.02 -2.19 -2.67
CA PRO A 162 7.08 -2.65 -1.78
C PRO A 162 6.93 -2.03 -0.40
N ASP A 163 7.11 -2.85 0.64
CA ASP A 163 7.09 -2.43 2.04
C ASP A 163 8.46 -2.66 2.68
N PHE A 164 8.91 -1.75 3.53
CA PHE A 164 10.23 -1.82 4.15
C PHE A 164 10.40 -3.01 5.09
N ASN A 165 9.30 -3.62 5.56
CA ASN A 165 9.38 -4.64 6.62
C ASN A 165 8.68 -5.97 6.27
N ASN A 166 7.78 -6.00 5.29
CA ASN A 166 6.85 -7.13 5.08
C ASN A 166 7.41 -8.31 4.27
N PHE A 167 8.71 -8.31 3.92
CA PHE A 167 9.33 -9.43 3.19
C PHE A 167 9.60 -10.68 4.06
N GLY A 168 9.19 -10.66 5.33
CA GLY A 168 9.27 -11.82 6.23
C GLY A 168 10.70 -12.32 6.39
N ARG A 169 10.96 -13.57 6.00
CA ARG A 169 12.30 -14.22 6.10
C ARG A 169 13.27 -13.82 4.98
N PHE A 170 12.81 -13.15 3.95
CA PHE A 170 13.63 -12.74 2.81
C PHE A 170 14.35 -11.41 3.11
N ASP A 171 15.45 -11.16 2.41
CA ASP A 171 16.16 -9.88 2.53
C ASP A 171 15.26 -8.76 1.98
N ARG A 172 14.77 -7.92 2.89
CA ARG A 172 13.88 -6.79 2.57
C ARG A 172 14.53 -5.76 1.65
N TYR A 173 15.83 -5.57 1.74
CA TYR A 173 16.56 -4.62 0.91
C TYR A 173 16.65 -5.13 -0.54
N ASP A 174 16.93 -6.40 -0.73
CA ASP A 174 16.87 -7.05 -2.05
C ASP A 174 15.43 -7.10 -2.57
N GLY A 175 14.48 -7.41 -1.70
CA GLY A 175 13.05 -7.43 -2.02
C GLY A 175 12.57 -6.08 -2.56
N VAL A 176 12.81 -4.99 -1.84
CA VAL A 176 12.48 -3.63 -2.30
C VAL A 176 13.21 -3.32 -3.60
N ARG A 177 14.53 -3.49 -3.66
CA ARG A 177 15.33 -3.20 -4.85
C ARG A 177 14.77 -3.86 -6.12
N ARG A 178 14.38 -5.12 -6.03
CA ARG A 178 13.90 -5.92 -7.18
C ARG A 178 12.46 -5.59 -7.58
N THR A 179 11.64 -5.13 -6.66
CA THR A 179 10.23 -4.84 -6.89
C THR A 179 9.95 -3.38 -7.24
N LEU A 180 10.89 -2.45 -6.97
CA LEU A 180 10.79 -1.03 -7.34
C LEU A 180 10.37 -0.76 -8.80
N PRO A 181 10.84 -1.50 -9.83
CA PRO A 181 10.41 -1.26 -11.21
C PRO A 181 8.89 -1.41 -11.46
N TYR A 182 8.18 -2.07 -10.55
CA TYR A 182 6.73 -2.28 -10.62
C TYR A 182 5.96 -1.38 -9.65
N ALA A 183 6.65 -0.48 -8.93
CA ALA A 183 6.07 0.26 -7.81
C ALA A 183 5.56 1.64 -8.22
N PRO A 184 4.27 1.96 -8.05
CA PRO A 184 3.78 3.35 -8.11
C PRO A 184 4.01 4.11 -6.80
N ALA A 185 4.13 3.40 -5.69
CA ALA A 185 4.43 3.91 -4.36
C ALA A 185 5.24 2.87 -3.57
N VAL A 186 5.84 3.28 -2.47
CA VAL A 186 6.59 2.43 -1.53
C VAL A 186 6.11 2.72 -0.11
N CYS A 187 5.89 1.68 0.68
CA CYS A 187 5.51 1.80 2.09
C CYS A 187 6.76 1.78 2.99
N ALA A 188 7.02 2.90 3.67
CA ALA A 188 8.07 2.99 4.68
C ALA A 188 7.50 2.62 6.05
N LYS A 189 7.29 1.32 6.27
CA LYS A 189 6.82 0.78 7.54
C LYS A 189 7.87 0.87 8.61
N ALA A 190 7.50 1.45 9.76
CA ALA A 190 8.29 1.50 10.98
C ALA A 190 7.53 0.85 12.14
N LEU A 191 8.27 0.17 13.02
CA LEU A 191 7.72 -0.51 14.19
C LEU A 191 8.22 0.13 15.48
N ASN A 192 9.54 0.17 15.69
CA ASN A 192 10.13 0.64 16.92
C ASN A 192 11.31 1.57 16.66
N PHE A 193 11.54 2.49 17.59
CA PHE A 193 12.65 3.44 17.52
C PHE A 193 13.51 3.35 18.76
N ASP A 194 14.82 3.46 18.58
CA ASP A 194 15.74 3.64 19.68
C ASP A 194 15.68 5.06 20.28
N ASN A 195 16.49 5.31 21.29
CA ASN A 195 16.58 6.61 21.97
C ASN A 195 17.15 7.73 21.08
N LYS A 196 17.76 7.39 19.95
CA LYS A 196 18.27 8.34 18.93
C LYS A 196 17.28 8.57 17.80
N GLY A 197 16.11 7.92 17.85
CA GLY A 197 15.09 8.03 16.82
C GLY A 197 15.39 7.20 15.55
N ILE A 198 16.23 6.20 15.65
CA ILE A 198 16.54 5.26 14.56
C ILE A 198 15.60 4.06 14.64
N GLU A 199 15.01 3.67 13.55
CA GLU A 199 14.17 2.46 13.46
C GLU A 199 15.03 1.21 13.67
N THR A 200 14.56 0.27 14.50
CA THR A 200 15.40 -0.83 15.02
C THR A 200 15.30 -2.11 14.19
N HIS A 201 14.31 -2.25 13.29
CA HIS A 201 14.10 -3.44 12.45
C HIS A 201 14.61 -3.25 11.04
N THR A 202 14.55 -2.02 10.52
CA THR A 202 14.93 -1.68 9.16
C THR A 202 15.90 -0.49 9.15
N ASP A 203 17.04 -0.65 8.49
CA ASP A 203 17.96 0.46 8.24
C ASP A 203 17.37 1.36 7.13
N PHE A 204 16.77 2.47 7.54
CA PHE A 204 16.14 3.44 6.65
C PHE A 204 17.16 4.15 5.74
N PHE A 205 18.39 4.36 6.19
CA PHE A 205 19.45 4.95 5.36
C PHE A 205 19.85 4.01 4.22
N ARG A 206 20.04 2.72 4.53
CA ARG A 206 20.30 1.70 3.50
C ARG A 206 19.13 1.58 2.52
N MET A 207 17.89 1.59 3.02
CA MET A 207 16.69 1.50 2.20
C MET A 207 16.53 2.71 1.27
N MET A 208 16.67 3.91 1.82
CA MET A 208 16.61 5.14 1.04
C MET A 208 17.72 5.22 -0.01
N LYS A 209 18.92 4.73 0.28
CA LYS A 209 20.01 4.63 -0.69
C LYS A 209 19.66 3.72 -1.87
N ILE A 210 18.93 2.62 -1.64
CA ILE A 210 18.44 1.73 -2.70
C ILE A 210 17.44 2.46 -3.58
N ILE A 211 16.47 3.15 -2.96
CA ILE A 211 15.42 3.89 -3.68
C ILE A 211 16.04 5.05 -4.47
N TYR A 212 16.89 5.85 -3.85
CA TYR A 212 17.56 7.00 -4.49
C TYR A 212 18.41 6.61 -5.71
N LYS A 213 19.05 5.43 -5.67
CA LYS A 213 19.85 4.91 -6.81
C LYS A 213 19.01 4.28 -7.91
N SER A 214 17.71 4.15 -7.71
CA SER A 214 16.79 3.59 -8.70
C SER A 214 16.16 4.72 -9.54
N GLU A 215 15.39 4.34 -10.57
CA GLU A 215 14.59 5.29 -11.36
C GLU A 215 13.21 5.58 -10.72
N PHE A 216 13.01 5.18 -9.47
CA PHE A 216 11.74 5.38 -8.76
C PHE A 216 11.46 6.87 -8.56
N SER A 217 10.28 7.31 -8.98
CA SER A 217 9.80 8.70 -8.86
C SER A 217 8.39 8.79 -8.21
N GLY A 218 7.95 7.69 -7.60
CA GLY A 218 6.65 7.62 -6.91
C GLY A 218 6.66 8.21 -5.51
N VAL A 219 5.59 7.93 -4.78
CA VAL A 219 5.42 8.39 -3.39
C VAL A 219 6.04 7.38 -2.42
N ILE A 220 6.73 7.86 -1.40
CA ILE A 220 7.13 7.05 -0.23
C ILE A 220 6.18 7.39 0.90
N SER A 221 5.32 6.46 1.25
CA SER A 221 4.31 6.60 2.30
C SER A 221 4.88 6.22 3.65
N ILE A 222 4.47 6.92 4.70
CA ILE A 222 4.78 6.54 6.09
C ILE A 222 3.69 5.64 6.64
N GLU A 223 4.11 4.51 7.22
CA GLU A 223 3.25 3.63 8.01
C GLU A 223 3.91 3.31 9.35
N PHE A 224 3.18 3.51 10.44
CA PHE A 224 3.65 3.17 11.77
C PHE A 224 2.73 2.12 12.42
N GLU A 225 3.28 0.96 12.70
CA GLU A 225 2.59 -0.17 13.34
C GLU A 225 3.18 -0.56 14.71
N GLY A 226 4.03 0.30 15.27
CA GLY A 226 4.61 0.08 16.61
C GLY A 226 3.59 0.27 17.74
N HIS A 227 3.89 -0.28 18.90
CA HIS A 227 3.01 -0.25 20.08
C HIS A 227 3.48 0.71 21.17
N ASP A 228 4.76 1.14 21.14
CA ASP A 228 5.37 1.95 22.19
C ASP A 228 5.06 3.45 22.08
N LEU A 229 4.49 3.87 20.95
CA LEU A 229 4.12 5.25 20.68
C LEU A 229 2.67 5.35 20.25
N ASN A 230 2.04 6.51 20.48
CA ASN A 230 0.77 6.76 19.82
C ASN A 230 0.97 6.93 18.28
N PRO A 231 -0.07 6.67 17.47
CA PRO A 231 0.07 6.66 16.00
C PRO A 231 0.65 7.95 15.42
N ILE A 232 0.28 9.12 15.95
CA ILE A 232 0.77 10.42 15.46
C ILE A 232 2.27 10.57 15.78
N ALA A 233 2.69 10.27 17.00
CA ALA A 233 4.08 10.36 17.41
C ALA A 233 4.96 9.38 16.62
N GLY A 234 4.49 8.14 16.39
CA GLY A 234 5.19 7.16 15.57
C GLY A 234 5.31 7.61 14.11
N SER A 235 4.23 8.11 13.52
CA SER A 235 4.25 8.64 12.16
C SER A 235 5.19 9.85 12.01
N LEU A 236 5.23 10.75 12.99
CA LEU A 236 6.16 11.88 12.99
C LEU A 236 7.62 11.43 13.07
N LYS A 237 7.93 10.42 13.90
CA LYS A 237 9.28 9.84 13.97
C LYS A 237 9.67 9.16 12.66
N THR A 238 8.75 8.41 12.05
CA THR A 238 8.98 7.77 10.73
C THR A 238 9.26 8.84 9.67
N LYS A 239 8.45 9.90 9.62
CA LYS A 239 8.67 11.03 8.71
C LYS A 239 10.03 11.69 8.92
N ALA A 240 10.38 11.99 10.16
CA ALA A 240 11.65 12.64 10.48
C ALA A 240 12.85 11.77 10.08
N LEU A 241 12.78 10.46 10.32
CA LEU A 241 13.83 9.51 9.93
C LEU A 241 13.95 9.39 8.40
N LEU A 242 12.83 9.34 7.68
CA LEU A 242 12.83 9.33 6.21
C LEU A 242 13.48 10.59 5.66
N GLN A 243 13.10 11.77 6.18
CA GLN A 243 13.70 13.05 5.75
C GLN A 243 15.19 13.07 6.00
N LYS A 244 15.64 12.67 7.21
CA LYS A 244 17.06 12.59 7.55
C LYS A 244 17.83 11.63 6.62
N ALA A 245 17.22 10.48 6.29
CA ALA A 245 17.84 9.52 5.38
C ALA A 245 17.89 10.06 3.93
N PHE A 246 16.88 10.82 3.50
CA PHE A 246 16.86 11.47 2.19
C PHE A 246 17.92 12.57 2.10
N ASP A 247 18.00 13.46 3.10
CA ASP A 247 18.96 14.56 3.13
C ASP A 247 20.41 14.03 3.03
N ALA A 248 20.70 12.93 3.74
CA ALA A 248 22.00 12.26 3.68
C ALA A 248 22.35 11.65 2.30
N MET A 249 21.41 11.59 1.34
CA MET A 249 21.68 11.14 -0.04
C MET A 249 21.95 12.32 -0.99
N THR A 250 21.57 13.54 -0.58
CA THR A 250 21.66 14.76 -1.40
C THR A 250 22.82 15.67 -1.01
N GLU A 251 23.46 15.41 0.13
CA GLU A 251 24.74 16.02 0.55
C GLU A 251 25.94 15.32 -0.10
#